data_80f0e597ac9b509a06c78f2b800044f4
#
_entry.id   80f0e597ac9b509a06c78f2b800044f4
#
_cell.length_a   1.000
_cell.length_b   1.000
_cell.length_c   1.000
_cell.angle_alpha   90.00
_cell.angle_beta   90.00
_cell.angle_gamma   90.00
#
_symmetry.space_group_name_H-M   'P 1'
#
loop_
_entity.id
_entity.type
_entity.pdbx_description
1 polymer ?
#
loop_
_entity_poly.entity_id
_entity_poly.type
_entity_poly.pdbx_seq_one_letter_code
_entity_poly.pdbx_strand_id
1 'polypeptide(L)'
;MKKSLENLLEKQGIGLLNTLSKEERRARTETIKARYREAGYDDLPHELITFLTLFDDKEIKRRDGYMVFIYSQNLPTRQEMLYYESDAGVTELIPFGDVNADEVLCIDSVGSVWGVLDLTSWIPRKTYYHFYGGDLYTALENMIKGKIEETIIRP
;
A
#
# COMPACT_ATOMS: atom_id res chain seq x y z
N MET A 1 -4.30 9.16 13.54
CA MET A 1 -4.52 9.59 12.13
C MET A 1 -4.74 11.09 12.09
N LYS A 2 -4.19 11.77 11.11
CA LYS A 2 -4.32 13.23 10.99
C LYS A 2 -5.74 13.62 10.56
N LYS A 3 -6.26 14.72 11.13
CA LYS A 3 -7.58 15.23 10.80
C LYS A 3 -7.76 15.58 9.32
N SER A 4 -6.70 16.03 8.65
CA SER A 4 -6.72 16.30 7.22
C SER A 4 -7.02 15.05 6.38
N LEU A 5 -6.46 13.91 6.75
CA LEU A 5 -6.73 12.65 6.09
C LEU A 5 -8.17 12.18 6.36
N GLU A 6 -8.62 12.28 7.61
CA GLU A 6 -10.02 11.95 7.96
C GLU A 6 -11.01 12.74 7.12
N ASN A 7 -10.79 14.05 6.97
CA ASN A 7 -11.64 14.91 6.15
C ASN A 7 -11.66 14.50 4.67
N LEU A 8 -10.51 14.13 4.11
CA LEU A 8 -10.44 13.64 2.73
C LEU A 8 -11.21 12.34 2.54
N LEU A 9 -11.13 11.43 3.49
CA LEU A 9 -11.86 10.15 3.46
C LEU A 9 -13.36 10.35 3.62
N GLU A 10 -13.79 11.22 4.54
CA GLU A 10 -15.20 11.56 4.73
C GLU A 10 -15.84 12.12 3.45
N LYS A 11 -15.13 12.99 2.74
CA LYS A 11 -15.59 13.54 1.45
C LYS A 11 -15.86 12.46 0.40
N GLN A 12 -15.22 11.32 0.52
CA GLN A 12 -15.42 10.18 -0.38
C GLN A 12 -16.43 9.16 0.18
N GLY A 13 -17.06 9.44 1.31
CA GLY A 13 -17.99 8.52 1.94
C GLY A 13 -17.32 7.32 2.60
N ILE A 14 -16.02 7.37 2.83
CA ILE A 14 -15.28 6.31 3.50
C ILE A 14 -15.36 6.57 5.01
N GLY A 15 -16.30 5.89 5.65
CA GLY A 15 -16.44 5.91 7.11
C GLY A 15 -15.28 5.17 7.75
N LEU A 16 -14.55 5.84 8.61
CA LEU A 16 -13.56 5.18 9.44
C LEU A 16 -14.26 4.44 10.58
N LEU A 17 -13.95 3.29 10.71
CA LEU A 17 -14.31 2.11 11.47
C LEU A 17 -14.30 2.26 12.99
N ASN A 18 -14.92 3.28 13.51
CA ASN A 18 -15.29 3.32 14.92
C ASN A 18 -16.40 2.30 15.26
N THR A 19 -16.88 1.57 14.24
CA THR A 19 -18.01 0.66 14.33
C THR A 19 -17.64 -0.81 14.47
N LEU A 20 -16.37 -1.19 14.31
CA LEU A 20 -15.97 -2.58 14.49
C LEU A 20 -15.84 -2.94 15.96
N SER A 21 -16.50 -4.03 16.37
CA SER A 21 -16.32 -4.61 17.70
C SER A 21 -14.86 -5.11 17.86
N LYS A 22 -14.45 -5.34 19.09
CA LYS A 22 -13.15 -5.92 19.41
C LYS A 22 -12.97 -7.30 18.76
N GLU A 23 -14.03 -8.08 18.73
CA GLU A 23 -14.04 -9.41 18.12
C GLU A 23 -13.90 -9.34 16.60
N GLU A 24 -14.60 -8.43 15.95
CA GLU A 24 -14.53 -8.20 14.51
C GLU A 24 -13.11 -7.76 14.09
N ARG A 25 -12.50 -6.85 14.84
CA ARG A 25 -11.12 -6.41 14.61
C ARG A 25 -10.13 -7.57 14.71
N ARG A 26 -10.30 -8.40 15.73
CA ARG A 26 -9.44 -9.57 15.94
C ARG A 26 -9.56 -10.57 14.78
N ALA A 27 -10.80 -10.85 14.36
CA ALA A 27 -11.04 -11.75 13.23
C ALA A 27 -10.44 -11.23 11.94
N ARG A 28 -10.57 -9.94 11.64
CA ARG A 28 -9.94 -9.32 10.48
C ARG A 28 -8.42 -9.40 10.53
N THR A 29 -7.83 -9.10 11.67
CA THR A 29 -6.39 -9.17 11.88
C THR A 29 -5.86 -10.58 11.59
N GLU A 30 -6.51 -11.61 12.10
CA GLU A 30 -6.10 -12.99 11.87
C GLU A 30 -6.24 -13.40 10.39
N THR A 31 -7.30 -12.96 9.73
CA THR A 31 -7.51 -13.19 8.29
C THR A 31 -6.39 -12.53 7.47
N ILE A 32 -6.06 -11.28 7.76
CA ILE A 32 -4.99 -10.54 7.08
C ILE A 32 -3.65 -11.25 7.26
N LYS A 33 -3.30 -11.62 8.49
CA LYS A 33 -2.07 -12.34 8.79
C LYS A 33 -1.97 -13.67 8.02
N ALA A 34 -3.07 -14.42 7.97
CA ALA A 34 -3.13 -15.69 7.25
C ALA A 34 -2.87 -15.50 5.75
N ARG A 35 -3.47 -14.49 5.14
CA ARG A 35 -3.29 -14.17 3.71
C ARG A 35 -1.83 -13.81 3.38
N TYR A 36 -1.20 -13.00 4.22
CA TYR A 36 0.22 -12.63 4.05
C TYR A 36 1.14 -13.84 4.23
N ARG A 37 0.87 -14.68 5.21
CA ARG A 37 1.64 -15.90 5.43
C ARG A 37 1.57 -16.83 4.22
N GLU A 38 0.40 -16.98 3.64
CA GLU A 38 0.18 -17.78 2.43
C GLU A 38 0.96 -17.22 1.23
N ALA A 39 1.10 -15.90 1.15
CA ALA A 39 1.91 -15.22 0.11
C ALA A 39 3.42 -15.23 0.39
N GLY A 40 3.85 -15.78 1.52
CA GLY A 40 5.27 -15.93 1.88
C GLY A 40 5.83 -14.87 2.82
N TYR A 41 4.98 -14.04 3.42
CA TYR A 41 5.39 -13.01 4.38
C TYR A 41 5.13 -13.48 5.80
N ASP A 42 6.19 -13.65 6.59
CA ASP A 42 6.09 -14.19 7.95
C ASP A 42 5.89 -13.12 9.03
N ASP A 43 6.63 -12.02 8.94
CA ASP A 43 6.62 -10.96 9.93
C ASP A 43 6.09 -9.67 9.33
N LEU A 44 4.89 -9.27 9.75
CA LEU A 44 4.29 -8.01 9.30
C LEU A 44 4.54 -6.89 10.33
N PRO A 45 4.91 -5.68 9.88
CA PRO A 45 4.94 -4.52 10.77
C PRO A 45 3.59 -4.29 11.42
N HIS A 46 3.60 -3.95 12.71
CA HIS A 46 2.35 -3.71 13.44
C HIS A 46 1.51 -2.59 12.83
N GLU A 47 2.15 -1.53 12.36
CA GLU A 47 1.48 -0.42 11.70
C GLU A 47 0.76 -0.83 10.41
N LEU A 48 1.31 -1.79 9.65
CA LEU A 48 0.66 -2.30 8.46
C LEU A 48 -0.60 -3.10 8.81
N ILE A 49 -0.53 -3.93 9.84
CA ILE A 49 -1.69 -4.70 10.31
C ILE A 49 -2.80 -3.76 10.77
N THR A 50 -2.46 -2.76 11.57
CA THR A 50 -3.41 -1.76 12.05
C THR A 50 -4.04 -1.00 10.89
N PHE A 51 -3.23 -0.57 9.92
CA PHE A 51 -3.70 0.11 8.72
C PHE A 51 -4.64 -0.76 7.90
N LEU A 52 -4.28 -2.01 7.62
CA LEU A 52 -5.10 -2.94 6.85
C LEU A 52 -6.41 -3.31 7.58
N THR A 53 -6.37 -3.39 8.89
CA THR A 53 -7.61 -3.61 9.68
C THR A 53 -8.63 -2.51 9.40
N LEU A 54 -8.17 -1.28 9.17
CA LEU A 54 -9.03 -0.13 8.85
C LEU A 54 -9.38 -0.02 7.36
N PHE A 55 -8.44 -0.33 6.47
CA PHE A 55 -8.53 0.02 5.06
C PHE A 55 -8.62 -1.16 4.09
N ASP A 56 -8.53 -2.39 4.55
CA ASP A 56 -8.61 -3.56 3.67
C ASP A 56 -9.89 -3.56 2.85
N ASP A 57 -9.78 -3.85 1.56
CA ASP A 57 -10.87 -3.83 0.57
C ASP A 57 -11.46 -2.43 0.30
N LYS A 58 -10.75 -1.37 0.61
CA LYS A 58 -11.19 0.00 0.31
C LYS A 58 -10.67 0.48 -1.04
N GLU A 59 -11.53 1.18 -1.74
CA GLU A 59 -11.23 1.89 -2.98
C GLU A 59 -11.26 3.38 -2.67
N ILE A 60 -10.16 4.08 -2.97
CA ILE A 60 -10.01 5.50 -2.67
C ILE A 60 -9.68 6.25 -3.96
N LYS A 61 -10.49 7.24 -4.31
CA LYS A 61 -10.29 8.03 -5.52
C LYS A 61 -9.21 9.08 -5.29
N ARG A 62 -8.22 9.11 -6.18
CA ARG A 62 -7.23 10.18 -6.25
C ARG A 62 -7.83 11.43 -6.90
N ARG A 63 -7.23 12.59 -6.63
CA ARG A 63 -7.63 13.87 -7.20
C ARG A 63 -7.64 13.87 -8.75
N ASP A 64 -6.71 13.13 -9.36
CA ASP A 64 -6.58 13.02 -10.82
C ASP A 64 -7.52 11.98 -11.46
N GLY A 65 -8.36 11.34 -10.66
CA GLY A 65 -9.32 10.33 -11.11
C GLY A 65 -8.81 8.88 -11.04
N TYR A 66 -7.55 8.66 -10.73
CA TYR A 66 -7.01 7.33 -10.51
C TYR A 66 -7.56 6.73 -9.23
N MET A 67 -7.60 5.40 -9.19
CA MET A 67 -8.12 4.66 -8.03
C MET A 67 -6.99 4.00 -7.25
N VAL A 68 -6.99 4.24 -5.95
CA VAL A 68 -6.12 3.54 -5.00
C VAL A 68 -6.92 2.39 -4.40
N PHE A 69 -6.44 1.16 -4.58
CA PHE A 69 -7.04 -0.04 -4.01
C PHE A 69 -6.14 -0.55 -2.88
N ILE A 70 -6.71 -0.69 -1.70
CA ILE A 70 -6.01 -1.26 -0.54
C ILE A 70 -6.58 -2.65 -0.30
N TYR A 71 -5.72 -3.66 -0.29
CA TYR A 71 -6.16 -5.05 -0.17
C TYR A 71 -5.08 -5.94 0.43
N SER A 72 -5.53 -7.06 1.00
CA SER A 72 -4.69 -8.14 1.50
C SER A 72 -4.90 -9.46 0.73
N GLN A 73 -5.70 -9.44 -0.34
CA GLN A 73 -5.98 -10.61 -1.18
C GLN A 73 -5.19 -10.54 -2.49
N ASN A 74 -4.84 -11.71 -3.04
CA ASN A 74 -4.14 -11.82 -4.33
C ASN A 74 -2.86 -10.97 -4.39
N LEU A 75 -2.14 -10.95 -3.28
CA LEU A 75 -0.91 -10.18 -3.15
C LEU A 75 0.20 -10.75 -4.04
N PRO A 76 1.08 -9.88 -4.60
CA PRO A 76 2.34 -10.36 -5.12
C PRO A 76 3.07 -11.17 -4.05
N THR A 77 3.64 -12.32 -4.43
CA THR A 77 4.34 -13.18 -3.49
C THR A 77 5.65 -12.54 -3.02
N ARG A 78 6.17 -13.01 -1.88
CA ARG A 78 7.49 -12.58 -1.39
C ARG A 78 8.58 -12.79 -2.45
N GLN A 79 8.51 -13.89 -3.19
CA GLN A 79 9.44 -14.20 -4.27
C GLN A 79 9.39 -13.14 -5.39
N GLU A 80 8.20 -12.72 -5.78
CA GLU A 80 8.02 -11.68 -6.80
C GLU A 80 8.56 -10.34 -6.35
N MET A 81 8.34 -9.97 -5.09
CA MET A 81 8.81 -8.68 -4.55
C MET A 81 10.32 -8.60 -4.38
N LEU A 82 11.03 -9.72 -4.20
CA LEU A 82 12.49 -9.77 -4.12
C LEU A 82 13.18 -9.16 -5.35
N TYR A 83 12.59 -9.32 -6.51
CA TYR A 83 13.10 -8.75 -7.75
C TYR A 83 13.21 -7.21 -7.65
N TYR A 84 12.17 -6.58 -7.12
CA TYR A 84 12.13 -5.12 -7.02
C TYR A 84 13.03 -4.57 -5.90
N GLU A 85 13.21 -5.30 -4.83
CA GLU A 85 14.07 -4.89 -3.71
C GLU A 85 15.52 -4.68 -4.15
N SER A 86 16.07 -5.64 -4.87
CA SER A 86 17.46 -5.57 -5.31
C SER A 86 17.70 -4.41 -6.28
N ASP A 87 16.71 -4.10 -7.12
CA ASP A 87 16.79 -3.07 -8.13
C ASP A 87 16.70 -1.64 -7.56
N ALA A 88 15.82 -1.44 -6.59
CA ALA A 88 15.59 -0.13 -5.98
C ALA A 88 16.57 0.21 -4.83
N GLY A 89 17.29 -0.79 -4.31
CA GLY A 89 18.12 -0.60 -3.13
C GLY A 89 17.30 -0.45 -1.84
N VAL A 90 16.03 -0.80 -1.87
CA VAL A 90 15.15 -0.88 -0.70
C VAL A 90 15.03 -2.34 -0.26
N THR A 91 14.70 -2.56 1.01
CA THR A 91 14.64 -3.90 1.56
C THR A 91 13.26 -4.22 2.15
N GLU A 92 12.91 -5.49 2.07
CA GLU A 92 11.70 -6.04 2.69
C GLU A 92 10.41 -5.35 2.25
N LEU A 93 10.23 -5.21 0.93
CA LEU A 93 9.01 -4.65 0.37
C LEU A 93 7.81 -5.59 0.61
N ILE A 94 6.80 -5.07 1.31
CA ILE A 94 5.57 -5.79 1.61
C ILE A 94 4.41 -5.10 0.89
N PRO A 95 3.76 -5.74 -0.08
CA PRO A 95 2.67 -5.13 -0.83
C PRO A 95 1.39 -5.03 0.00
N PHE A 96 0.59 -3.99 -0.25
CA PHE A 96 -0.70 -3.82 0.43
C PHE A 96 -1.77 -3.18 -0.46
N GLY A 97 -1.53 -3.01 -1.72
CA GLY A 97 -2.49 -2.41 -2.62
C GLY A 97 -1.90 -2.09 -3.99
N ASP A 98 -2.66 -1.32 -4.76
CA ASP A 98 -2.20 -0.81 -6.06
C ASP A 98 -2.88 0.52 -6.43
N VAL A 99 -2.34 1.16 -7.47
CA VAL A 99 -2.98 2.30 -8.13
C VAL A 99 -3.34 1.85 -9.54
N ASN A 100 -4.62 1.86 -9.88
CA ASN A 100 -5.16 1.47 -11.18
C ASN A 100 -4.70 0.08 -11.68
N ALA A 101 -4.44 -0.86 -10.79
CA ALA A 101 -3.94 -2.20 -11.07
C ALA A 101 -2.53 -2.27 -11.71
N ASP A 102 -1.87 -1.14 -11.91
CA ASP A 102 -0.56 -1.06 -12.58
C ASP A 102 0.60 -0.84 -11.61
N GLU A 103 0.39 0.00 -10.61
CA GLU A 103 1.41 0.37 -9.64
C GLU A 103 1.19 -0.35 -8.32
N VAL A 104 2.12 -1.21 -7.93
CA VAL A 104 2.03 -1.94 -6.66
C VAL A 104 2.42 -1.03 -5.50
N LEU A 105 1.55 -0.91 -4.51
CA LEU A 105 1.83 -0.17 -3.28
C LEU A 105 2.46 -1.10 -2.25
N CYS A 106 3.58 -0.68 -1.69
CA CYS A 106 4.32 -1.48 -0.71
C CYS A 106 4.97 -0.61 0.37
N ILE A 107 5.24 -1.23 1.50
CA ILE A 107 5.96 -0.65 2.62
C ILE A 107 7.32 -1.35 2.74
N ASP A 108 8.37 -0.59 3.04
CA ASP A 108 9.71 -1.15 3.26
C ASP A 108 10.00 -1.40 4.75
N SER A 109 11.22 -1.86 5.07
CA SER A 109 11.63 -2.22 6.42
C SER A 109 11.67 -1.07 7.43
N VAL A 110 11.72 0.17 6.95
CA VAL A 110 11.73 1.37 7.81
C VAL A 110 10.38 2.08 7.86
N GLY A 111 9.36 1.52 7.22
CA GLY A 111 8.01 2.07 7.22
C GLY A 111 7.72 3.04 6.08
N SER A 112 8.64 3.25 5.18
CA SER A 112 8.44 4.10 4.00
C SER A 112 7.54 3.42 2.98
N VAL A 113 6.70 4.19 2.31
CA VAL A 113 5.71 3.70 1.36
C VAL A 113 6.10 4.06 -0.07
N TRP A 114 6.14 3.03 -0.90
CA TRP A 114 6.54 3.10 -2.30
C TRP A 114 5.43 2.58 -3.21
N GLY A 115 5.33 3.18 -4.40
CA GLY A 115 4.59 2.61 -5.52
C GLY A 115 5.57 2.09 -6.55
N VAL A 116 5.45 0.85 -6.96
CA VAL A 116 6.31 0.21 -7.96
C VAL A 116 5.54 0.04 -9.25
N LEU A 117 5.93 0.81 -10.26
CA LEU A 117 5.34 0.74 -11.60
C LEU A 117 6.34 0.09 -12.55
N ASP A 118 6.06 -1.14 -12.92
CA ASP A 118 6.92 -1.95 -13.78
C ASP A 118 6.49 -1.83 -15.24
N LEU A 119 7.30 -1.12 -16.03
CA LEU A 119 7.13 -0.94 -17.46
C LEU A 119 8.13 -1.78 -18.27
N THR A 120 8.54 -2.94 -17.76
CA THR A 120 9.51 -3.82 -18.41
C THR A 120 9.03 -4.39 -19.75
N SER A 121 7.71 -4.42 -19.98
CA SER A 121 7.13 -4.80 -21.28
C SER A 121 7.19 -3.69 -22.34
N TRP A 122 7.54 -2.48 -21.95
CA TRP A 122 7.67 -1.33 -22.85
C TRP A 122 9.10 -1.16 -23.34
N ILE A 123 9.30 -0.37 -24.37
CA ILE A 123 10.61 -0.05 -24.91
C ILE A 123 10.84 1.47 -24.82
N PRO A 124 11.86 1.94 -24.06
CA PRO A 124 12.80 1.16 -23.24
C PRO A 124 12.14 0.63 -21.95
N ARG A 125 12.63 -0.51 -21.50
CA ARG A 125 12.16 -1.12 -20.22
C ARG A 125 12.58 -0.24 -19.05
N LYS A 126 11.63 0.07 -18.17
CA LYS A 126 11.86 0.89 -16.98
C LYS A 126 10.98 0.44 -15.81
N THR A 127 11.50 0.60 -14.62
CA THR A 127 10.75 0.46 -13.38
C THR A 127 10.79 1.79 -12.63
N TYR A 128 9.63 2.30 -12.27
CA TYR A 128 9.49 3.53 -11.49
C TYR A 128 9.17 3.19 -10.05
N TYR A 129 9.89 3.82 -9.13
CA TYR A 129 9.65 3.73 -7.70
C TYR A 129 9.21 5.09 -7.20
N HIS A 130 7.92 5.24 -6.93
CA HIS A 130 7.35 6.48 -6.43
C HIS A 130 7.36 6.46 -4.90
N PHE A 131 8.07 7.40 -4.28
CA PHE A 131 8.05 7.56 -2.84
C PHE A 131 6.85 8.42 -2.44
N TYR A 132 5.93 7.86 -1.66
CA TYR A 132 4.72 8.54 -1.22
C TYR A 132 4.81 9.11 0.17
N GLY A 133 5.64 8.58 1.04
CA GLY A 133 5.82 9.10 2.39
C GLY A 133 6.53 8.15 3.34
N GLY A 134 6.96 8.68 4.48
CA GLY A 134 7.68 7.94 5.51
C GLY A 134 6.81 7.10 6.45
N ASP A 135 5.49 7.18 6.32
CA ASP A 135 4.53 6.37 7.05
C ASP A 135 3.26 6.16 6.23
N LEU A 136 2.46 5.15 6.59
CA LEU A 136 1.27 4.75 5.83
C LEU A 136 0.22 5.85 5.73
N TYR A 137 -0.03 6.59 6.78
CA TYR A 137 -1.07 7.63 6.79
C TYR A 137 -0.66 8.86 5.98
N THR A 138 0.58 9.31 6.12
CA THR A 138 1.13 10.39 5.30
C THR A 138 1.13 10.00 3.83
N ALA A 139 1.54 8.77 3.52
CA ALA A 139 1.53 8.25 2.16
C ALA A 139 0.12 8.18 1.58
N LEU A 140 -0.86 7.72 2.34
CA LEU A 140 -2.24 7.67 1.89
C LEU A 140 -2.79 9.06 1.57
N GLU A 141 -2.52 10.03 2.43
CA GLU A 141 -2.90 11.44 2.18
C GLU A 141 -2.27 11.96 0.90
N ASN A 142 -0.98 11.71 0.69
CA ASN A 142 -0.26 12.10 -0.52
C ASN A 142 -0.84 11.41 -1.76
N MET A 143 -1.14 10.12 -1.68
CA MET A 143 -1.77 9.38 -2.77
C MET A 143 -3.13 9.97 -3.15
N ILE A 144 -3.97 10.30 -2.19
CA ILE A 144 -5.28 10.92 -2.44
C ILE A 144 -5.12 12.27 -3.15
N LYS A 145 -4.13 13.04 -2.77
CA LYS A 145 -3.82 14.35 -3.38
C LYS A 145 -3.10 14.23 -4.73
N GLY A 146 -2.67 13.02 -5.11
CA GLY A 146 -1.87 12.80 -6.31
C GLY A 146 -0.44 13.31 -6.18
N LYS A 147 0.09 13.38 -4.95
CA LYS A 147 1.43 13.89 -4.65
C LYS A 147 2.44 12.75 -4.53
N ILE A 148 3.50 12.83 -5.33
CA ILE A 148 4.66 11.94 -5.25
C ILE A 148 5.83 12.78 -4.73
N GLU A 149 6.46 12.36 -3.64
CA GLU A 149 7.57 13.11 -3.03
C GLU A 149 8.88 12.95 -3.80
N GLU A 150 9.13 11.75 -4.30
CA GLU A 150 10.35 11.42 -5.05
C GLU A 150 10.06 10.28 -6.03
N THR A 151 10.77 10.26 -7.16
CA THR A 151 10.70 9.17 -8.13
C THR A 151 12.10 8.67 -8.45
N ILE A 152 12.32 7.35 -8.29
CA ILE A 152 13.53 6.66 -8.69
C ILE A 152 13.18 5.84 -9.94
N ILE A 153 14.01 5.98 -10.99
CA ILE A 153 13.81 5.26 -12.26
C ILE A 153 14.99 4.30 -12.45
N ARG A 154 14.68 3.05 -12.70
CA ARG A 154 15.66 2.00 -13.00
C ARG A 154 15.41 1.42 -14.41
N PRO A 155 16.48 1.25 -15.19
CA PRO A 155 16.39 0.64 -16.53
C PRO A 155 16.06 -0.84 -16.50
#